data_d8c6f1872b0ee597b7d5f20996d08a21
#
_entry.id   d8c6f1872b0ee597b7d5f20996d08a21
#
_cell.length_a   1.000
_cell.length_b   1.000
_cell.length_c   1.000
_cell.angle_alpha   90.00
_cell.angle_beta   90.00
_cell.angle_gamma   90.00
#
_symmetry.space_group_name_H-M   'P 1'
#
loop_
_entity.id
_entity.type
_entity.pdbx_description
1 polymer ?
#
loop_
_entity_poly.entity_id
_entity_poly.type
_entity_poly.pdbx_seq_one_letter_code
_entity_poly.pdbx_strand_id
1 'polypeptide(L)'
;MSNLIPELSFKEIEKGDLTSINLLKEALSNHGFFSITEHGLSKDLVNNCYKSSKAFFDLDYETKSIYSSVGSKGARGYTPKGIETAVGEKIADQKEFWHHGPIIDDTYDKKIPKNLTIEQIPEFNNHFDNLYKELHKIGSRVLSVIAMSLDIDKNYFDSWVQKGNSLLRSIHYPPVESKSNLHRARAHEDINLITLLIGAEEGGLEVL
;
A
#
# COMPACT_ATOMS: atom_id res chain seq x y z
N MET A 1 -2.04 -1.94 29.81
CA MET A 1 -2.83 -1.45 28.66
C MET A 1 -2.53 -2.38 27.51
N SER A 2 -3.53 -2.93 26.84
CA SER A 2 -3.30 -3.84 25.72
C SER A 2 -2.67 -3.05 24.58
N ASN A 3 -1.48 -3.45 24.13
CA ASN A 3 -0.79 -2.90 22.94
C ASN A 3 -1.44 -3.39 21.62
N LEU A 4 -2.76 -3.46 21.57
CA LEU A 4 -3.47 -3.87 20.37
C LEU A 4 -3.79 -2.62 19.54
N ILE A 5 -3.54 -2.72 18.24
CA ILE A 5 -3.96 -1.70 17.26
C ILE A 5 -5.48 -1.59 17.34
N PRO A 6 -6.05 -0.38 17.56
CA PRO A 6 -7.50 -0.20 17.61
C PRO A 6 -8.18 -0.65 16.32
N GLU A 7 -9.28 -1.40 16.46
CA GLU A 7 -10.13 -1.81 15.34
C GLU A 7 -11.40 -0.95 15.32
N LEU A 8 -11.70 -0.38 14.16
CA LEU A 8 -12.77 0.59 13.94
C LEU A 8 -13.75 0.09 12.87
N SER A 9 -15.06 0.17 13.16
CA SER A 9 -16.07 0.02 12.11
C SER A 9 -16.09 1.27 11.23
N PHE A 10 -15.62 1.10 9.98
CA PHE A 10 -15.58 2.21 9.03
C PHE A 10 -16.97 2.76 8.71
N LYS A 11 -17.96 1.87 8.64
CA LYS A 11 -19.36 2.24 8.42
C LYS A 11 -19.94 3.13 9.52
N GLU A 12 -19.60 2.88 10.79
CA GLU A 12 -20.10 3.69 11.89
C GLU A 12 -19.44 5.07 11.93
N ILE A 13 -18.13 5.14 11.63
CA ILE A 13 -17.44 6.44 11.52
C ILE A 13 -18.05 7.29 10.42
N GLU A 14 -18.31 6.71 9.25
CA GLU A 14 -18.89 7.43 8.11
C GLU A 14 -20.32 7.95 8.39
N LYS A 15 -21.05 7.29 9.25
CA LYS A 15 -22.37 7.77 9.74
C LYS A 15 -22.27 8.92 10.73
N GLY A 16 -21.07 9.26 11.18
CA GLY A 16 -20.84 10.31 12.16
C GLY A 16 -21.05 9.85 13.62
N ASP A 17 -20.91 8.54 13.91
CA ASP A 17 -20.96 8.05 15.29
C ASP A 17 -19.83 8.66 16.12
N LEU A 18 -20.20 9.48 17.11
CA LEU A 18 -19.23 10.24 17.90
C LEU A 18 -18.27 9.34 18.70
N THR A 19 -18.72 8.17 19.13
CA THR A 19 -17.87 7.22 19.86
C THR A 19 -16.76 6.70 18.93
N SER A 20 -17.14 6.28 17.73
CA SER A 20 -16.20 5.78 16.72
C SER A 20 -15.23 6.88 16.22
N ILE A 21 -15.72 8.13 16.06
CA ILE A 21 -14.88 9.28 15.69
C ILE A 21 -13.86 9.59 16.79
N ASN A 22 -14.27 9.58 18.06
CA ASN A 22 -13.35 9.80 19.18
C ASN A 22 -12.30 8.69 19.28
N LEU A 23 -12.69 7.44 19.07
CA LEU A 23 -11.77 6.33 19.06
C LEU A 23 -10.76 6.43 17.90
N LEU A 24 -11.19 6.89 16.72
CA LEU A 24 -10.27 7.22 15.60
C LEU A 24 -9.28 8.31 16.01
N LYS A 25 -9.76 9.39 16.64
CA LYS A 25 -8.91 10.49 17.13
C LYS A 25 -7.85 10.00 18.12
N GLU A 26 -8.25 9.14 19.07
CA GLU A 26 -7.33 8.52 20.03
C GLU A 26 -6.32 7.59 19.34
N ALA A 27 -6.76 6.78 18.38
CA ALA A 27 -5.89 5.88 17.62
C ALA A 27 -4.80 6.65 16.85
N LEU A 28 -5.20 7.72 16.16
CA LEU A 28 -4.27 8.60 15.43
C LEU A 28 -3.27 9.30 16.36
N SER A 29 -3.75 9.78 17.52
CA SER A 29 -2.91 10.55 18.45
C SER A 29 -1.93 9.68 19.24
N ASN A 30 -2.33 8.45 19.59
CA ASN A 30 -1.57 7.59 20.51
C ASN A 30 -0.75 6.51 19.79
N HIS A 31 -1.20 6.06 18.61
CA HIS A 31 -0.59 4.95 17.91
C HIS A 31 -0.12 5.30 16.49
N GLY A 32 -0.78 6.26 15.83
CA GLY A 32 -0.58 6.50 14.41
C GLY A 32 -1.11 5.39 13.49
N PHE A 33 -1.70 4.32 14.08
CA PHE A 33 -2.18 3.12 13.39
C PHE A 33 -3.57 2.74 13.89
N PHE A 34 -4.39 2.23 12.99
CA PHE A 34 -5.67 1.62 13.30
C PHE A 34 -6.06 0.63 12.20
N SER A 35 -6.87 -0.34 12.53
CA SER A 35 -7.49 -1.23 11.54
C SER A 35 -8.93 -0.81 11.28
N ILE A 36 -9.42 -1.05 10.07
CA ILE A 36 -10.81 -0.77 9.69
C ILE A 36 -11.50 -2.04 9.21
N THR A 37 -12.71 -2.23 9.70
CA THR A 37 -13.65 -3.24 9.24
C THR A 37 -14.78 -2.59 8.45
N GLU A 38 -15.62 -3.36 7.79
CA GLU A 38 -16.78 -2.91 7.00
C GLU A 38 -16.45 -1.83 5.93
N HIS A 39 -15.21 -1.83 5.44
CA HIS A 39 -14.69 -0.88 4.44
C HIS A 39 -15.21 -1.16 3.00
N GLY A 40 -15.79 -2.32 2.76
CA GLY A 40 -16.40 -2.69 1.47
C GLY A 40 -15.43 -3.23 0.40
N LEU A 41 -14.14 -3.39 0.70
CA LEU A 41 -13.18 -3.97 -0.26
C LEU A 41 -13.53 -5.45 -0.53
N SER A 42 -13.65 -5.82 -1.80
CA SER A 42 -13.93 -7.19 -2.20
C SER A 42 -12.74 -8.11 -1.95
N LYS A 43 -12.98 -9.24 -1.29
CA LYS A 43 -11.97 -10.28 -1.10
C LYS A 43 -11.49 -10.87 -2.45
N ASP A 44 -12.36 -10.95 -3.44
CA ASP A 44 -12.00 -11.47 -4.77
C ASP A 44 -11.00 -10.55 -5.48
N LEU A 45 -11.16 -9.22 -5.38
CA LEU A 45 -10.18 -8.27 -5.91
C LEU A 45 -8.80 -8.48 -5.28
N VAL A 46 -8.76 -8.60 -3.97
CA VAL A 46 -7.52 -8.85 -3.22
C VAL A 46 -6.90 -10.18 -3.65
N ASN A 47 -7.68 -11.26 -3.65
CA ASN A 47 -7.22 -12.60 -4.03
C ASN A 47 -6.69 -12.66 -5.46
N ASN A 48 -7.33 -11.96 -6.40
CA ASN A 48 -6.89 -11.90 -7.78
C ASN A 48 -5.54 -11.17 -7.91
N CYS A 49 -5.34 -10.09 -7.17
CA CYS A 49 -4.05 -9.41 -7.10
C CYS A 49 -2.98 -10.29 -6.47
N TYR A 50 -3.26 -11.01 -5.39
CA TYR A 50 -2.30 -11.94 -4.79
C TYR A 50 -1.90 -13.06 -5.76
N LYS A 51 -2.86 -13.64 -6.51
CA LYS A 51 -2.57 -14.64 -7.55
C LYS A 51 -1.66 -14.07 -8.64
N SER A 52 -1.94 -12.87 -9.13
CA SER A 52 -1.12 -12.21 -10.15
C SER A 52 0.27 -11.84 -9.60
N SER A 53 0.34 -11.35 -8.36
CA SER A 53 1.60 -11.07 -7.67
C SER A 53 2.47 -12.31 -7.54
N LYS A 54 1.86 -13.41 -7.07
CA LYS A 54 2.58 -14.68 -6.95
C LYS A 54 3.09 -15.17 -8.31
N ALA A 55 2.24 -15.17 -9.32
CA ALA A 55 2.62 -15.57 -10.67
C ALA A 55 3.79 -14.73 -11.21
N PHE A 56 3.83 -13.42 -10.92
CA PHE A 56 4.93 -12.54 -11.31
C PHE A 56 6.21 -12.85 -10.55
N PHE A 57 6.16 -12.98 -9.23
CA PHE A 57 7.37 -13.23 -8.42
C PHE A 57 7.93 -14.63 -8.62
N ASP A 58 7.12 -15.59 -9.06
CA ASP A 58 7.56 -16.95 -9.46
C ASP A 58 8.29 -16.98 -10.82
N LEU A 59 8.25 -15.92 -11.64
CA LEU A 59 9.03 -15.82 -12.87
C LEU A 59 10.53 -15.80 -12.55
N ASP A 60 11.36 -16.25 -13.51
CA ASP A 60 12.81 -16.15 -13.40
C ASP A 60 13.28 -14.69 -13.32
N TYR A 61 14.50 -14.51 -12.81
CA TYR A 61 15.06 -13.17 -12.58
C TYR A 61 15.23 -12.37 -13.89
N GLU A 62 15.64 -13.01 -14.96
CA GLU A 62 15.86 -12.40 -16.26
C GLU A 62 14.54 -11.83 -16.79
N THR A 63 13.48 -12.60 -16.75
CA THR A 63 12.12 -12.18 -17.16
C THR A 63 11.60 -11.03 -16.28
N LYS A 64 11.71 -11.12 -14.95
CA LYS A 64 11.30 -10.03 -14.06
C LYS A 64 12.08 -8.75 -14.33
N SER A 65 13.37 -8.86 -14.62
CA SER A 65 14.27 -7.71 -14.84
C SER A 65 13.95 -6.88 -16.08
N ILE A 66 13.23 -7.44 -17.06
CA ILE A 66 12.72 -6.69 -18.22
C ILE A 66 11.80 -5.55 -17.76
N TYR A 67 11.06 -5.77 -16.65
CA TYR A 67 10.13 -4.83 -16.07
C TYR A 67 10.76 -3.94 -14.98
N SER A 68 12.08 -3.79 -15.00
CA SER A 68 12.80 -3.01 -14.00
C SER A 68 12.32 -1.57 -13.89
N SER A 69 12.16 -1.12 -12.65
CA SER A 69 11.73 0.23 -12.29
C SER A 69 12.79 1.32 -12.49
N VAL A 70 13.99 0.98 -12.95
CA VAL A 70 15.12 1.92 -13.09
C VAL A 70 14.75 3.11 -14.00
N GLY A 71 14.07 2.88 -15.11
CA GLY A 71 13.64 3.95 -16.02
C GLY A 71 12.61 4.91 -15.43
N SER A 72 11.83 4.47 -14.45
CA SER A 72 10.82 5.27 -13.73
C SER A 72 11.30 5.75 -12.36
N LYS A 73 12.60 5.63 -12.06
CA LYS A 73 13.19 5.95 -10.74
C LYS A 73 12.46 5.27 -9.57
N GLY A 74 12.03 4.01 -9.78
CA GLY A 74 11.30 3.24 -8.77
C GLY A 74 9.78 3.48 -8.73
N ALA A 75 9.23 4.38 -9.53
CA ALA A 75 7.83 4.74 -9.46
C ALA A 75 6.88 3.72 -10.12
N ARG A 76 7.35 2.85 -10.99
CA ARG A 76 6.59 1.78 -11.67
C ARG A 76 7.46 0.57 -11.92
N GLY A 77 6.83 -0.61 -11.90
CA GLY A 77 7.48 -1.84 -12.28
C GLY A 77 8.20 -2.55 -11.13
N TYR A 78 9.13 -3.41 -11.48
CA TYR A 78 9.81 -4.33 -10.58
C TYR A 78 11.06 -3.72 -9.96
N THR A 79 11.18 -3.88 -8.66
CA THR A 79 12.42 -3.59 -7.92
C THR A 79 12.93 -4.90 -7.31
N PRO A 80 14.13 -5.37 -7.72
CA PRO A 80 14.68 -6.62 -7.22
C PRO A 80 15.18 -6.51 -5.78
N LYS A 81 15.37 -7.68 -5.17
CA LYS A 81 15.94 -7.84 -3.85
C LYS A 81 17.30 -7.15 -3.74
N GLY A 82 17.55 -6.53 -2.60
CA GLY A 82 18.85 -5.94 -2.29
C GLY A 82 19.08 -4.52 -2.87
N ILE A 83 18.03 -3.87 -3.37
CA ILE A 83 18.11 -2.50 -3.89
C ILE A 83 17.63 -1.48 -2.85
N GLU A 84 16.49 -1.74 -2.19
CA GLU A 84 15.95 -0.80 -1.20
C GLU A 84 16.63 -0.98 0.16
N THR A 85 17.11 0.12 0.71
CA THR A 85 17.76 0.15 2.03
C THR A 85 17.03 1.17 2.89
N ALA A 86 16.68 0.80 4.12
CA ALA A 86 16.07 1.73 5.07
C ALA A 86 17.02 2.90 5.39
N VAL A 87 16.48 4.07 5.69
CA VAL A 87 17.26 5.26 5.97
C VAL A 87 18.20 5.01 7.16
N GLY A 88 19.49 5.33 6.98
CA GLY A 88 20.53 5.11 8.00
C GLY A 88 21.14 3.71 8.03
N GLU A 89 20.65 2.77 7.23
CA GLU A 89 21.13 1.40 7.16
C GLU A 89 22.15 1.18 6.03
N LYS A 90 22.99 0.15 6.19
CA LYS A 90 24.01 -0.23 5.18
C LYS A 90 23.65 -1.51 4.42
N ILE A 91 22.74 -2.30 4.97
CA ILE A 91 22.33 -3.59 4.42
C ILE A 91 20.92 -3.44 3.88
N ALA A 92 20.72 -3.79 2.61
CA ALA A 92 19.43 -3.73 1.98
C ALA A 92 18.45 -4.78 2.54
N ASP A 93 17.17 -4.44 2.55
CA ASP A 93 16.08 -5.33 2.94
C ASP A 93 15.98 -6.54 2.00
N GLN A 94 15.57 -7.67 2.56
CA GLN A 94 15.42 -8.93 1.82
C GLN A 94 14.01 -9.04 1.25
N LYS A 95 13.64 -8.05 0.43
CA LYS A 95 12.35 -7.97 -0.26
C LYS A 95 12.54 -7.62 -1.73
N GLU A 96 11.61 -8.05 -2.53
CA GLU A 96 11.41 -7.57 -3.90
C GLU A 96 9.97 -7.06 -4.01
N PHE A 97 9.70 -6.14 -4.93
CA PHE A 97 8.36 -5.59 -5.03
C PHE A 97 8.03 -5.09 -6.43
N TRP A 98 6.73 -4.95 -6.66
CA TRP A 98 6.15 -4.32 -7.83
C TRP A 98 5.42 -3.05 -7.45
N HIS A 99 5.63 -1.96 -8.18
CA HIS A 99 4.88 -0.74 -8.09
C HIS A 99 3.90 -0.57 -9.26
N HIS A 100 2.65 -0.30 -8.91
CA HIS A 100 1.57 0.02 -9.82
C HIS A 100 0.94 1.36 -9.42
N GLY A 101 0.64 2.20 -10.38
CA GLY A 101 0.09 3.54 -10.14
C GLY A 101 -1.28 3.74 -10.75
N PRO A 102 -1.76 4.99 -10.81
CA PRO A 102 -3.03 5.32 -11.43
C PRO A 102 -3.07 4.98 -12.92
N ILE A 103 -4.27 4.81 -13.45
CA ILE A 103 -4.51 4.77 -14.89
C ILE A 103 -4.40 6.20 -15.40
N ILE A 104 -3.39 6.45 -16.25
CA ILE A 104 -3.06 7.78 -16.74
C ILE A 104 -3.86 8.12 -17.99
N ASP A 105 -4.55 9.25 -17.96
CA ASP A 105 -5.15 9.91 -19.11
C ASP A 105 -4.46 11.27 -19.38
N ASP A 106 -4.96 12.03 -20.37
CA ASP A 106 -4.38 13.31 -20.78
C ASP A 106 -4.51 14.43 -19.73
N THR A 107 -5.24 14.19 -18.65
CA THR A 107 -5.46 15.15 -17.54
C THR A 107 -4.44 15.04 -16.42
N TYR A 108 -3.59 13.99 -16.45
CA TYR A 108 -2.52 13.81 -15.47
C TYR A 108 -1.26 14.59 -15.81
N ASP A 109 -0.43 14.90 -14.81
CA ASP A 109 0.90 15.46 -15.05
C ASP A 109 1.72 14.46 -15.88
N LYS A 110 2.30 14.96 -16.99
CA LYS A 110 3.13 14.17 -17.92
C LYS A 110 4.37 13.54 -17.28
N LYS A 111 4.75 14.00 -16.10
CA LYS A 111 5.87 13.42 -15.31
C LYS A 111 5.47 12.13 -14.60
N ILE A 112 4.17 11.87 -14.42
CA ILE A 112 3.69 10.64 -13.80
C ILE A 112 3.77 9.52 -14.84
N PRO A 113 4.57 8.46 -14.59
CA PRO A 113 4.77 7.40 -15.58
C PRO A 113 3.54 6.48 -15.67
N LYS A 114 3.31 5.93 -16.86
CA LYS A 114 2.29 4.90 -17.08
C LYS A 114 2.70 3.57 -16.45
N ASN A 115 1.71 2.75 -16.12
CA ASN A 115 1.96 1.38 -15.70
C ASN A 115 2.58 0.54 -16.81
N LEU A 116 3.46 -0.39 -16.45
CA LEU A 116 4.01 -1.37 -17.38
C LEU A 116 3.00 -2.52 -17.59
N THR A 117 3.00 -3.10 -18.78
CA THR A 117 2.19 -4.29 -19.10
C THR A 117 3.07 -5.52 -19.02
N ILE A 118 2.61 -6.55 -18.31
CA ILE A 118 3.32 -7.82 -18.17
C ILE A 118 2.77 -8.81 -19.18
N GLU A 119 3.56 -9.13 -20.19
CA GLU A 119 3.14 -10.02 -21.30
C GLU A 119 2.88 -11.46 -20.84
N GLN A 120 3.65 -11.94 -19.86
CA GLN A 120 3.53 -13.30 -19.31
C GLN A 120 2.25 -13.53 -18.49
N ILE A 121 1.60 -12.46 -18.04
CA ILE A 121 0.41 -12.51 -17.16
C ILE A 121 -0.62 -11.51 -17.69
N PRO A 122 -1.40 -11.86 -18.69
CA PRO A 122 -2.32 -10.92 -19.37
C PRO A 122 -3.31 -10.22 -18.45
N GLU A 123 -3.78 -10.88 -17.37
CA GLU A 123 -4.74 -10.32 -16.42
C GLU A 123 -4.11 -9.39 -15.37
N PHE A 124 -2.77 -9.32 -15.29
CA PHE A 124 -2.05 -8.62 -14.23
C PHE A 124 -2.51 -7.17 -14.09
N ASN A 125 -2.45 -6.41 -15.18
CA ASN A 125 -2.82 -5.00 -15.15
C ASN A 125 -4.30 -4.81 -14.79
N ASN A 126 -5.20 -5.65 -15.31
CA ASN A 126 -6.62 -5.56 -14.97
C ASN A 126 -6.87 -5.80 -13.48
N HIS A 127 -6.22 -6.78 -12.86
CA HIS A 127 -6.34 -7.05 -11.43
C HIS A 127 -5.81 -5.88 -10.59
N PHE A 128 -4.61 -5.37 -10.93
CA PHE A 128 -3.99 -4.27 -10.21
C PHE A 128 -4.73 -2.94 -10.40
N ASP A 129 -5.19 -2.63 -11.61
CA ASP A 129 -6.00 -1.45 -11.90
C ASP A 129 -7.30 -1.41 -11.10
N ASN A 130 -7.98 -2.56 -10.99
CA ASN A 130 -9.24 -2.66 -10.25
C ASN A 130 -9.00 -2.52 -8.75
N LEU A 131 -7.99 -3.20 -8.20
CA LEU A 131 -7.63 -3.05 -6.78
C LEU A 131 -7.17 -1.62 -6.46
N TYR A 132 -6.35 -1.03 -7.32
CA TYR A 132 -5.91 0.36 -7.19
C TYR A 132 -7.09 1.32 -7.08
N LYS A 133 -8.06 1.21 -8.00
CA LYS A 133 -9.27 2.06 -7.99
C LYS A 133 -10.06 1.94 -6.68
N GLU A 134 -10.28 0.73 -6.21
CA GLU A 134 -11.05 0.51 -4.98
C GLU A 134 -10.28 0.99 -3.74
N LEU A 135 -8.97 0.72 -3.65
CA LEU A 135 -8.14 1.26 -2.56
C LEU A 135 -8.06 2.79 -2.59
N HIS A 136 -7.98 3.40 -3.78
CA HIS A 136 -8.00 4.86 -3.89
C HIS A 136 -9.33 5.46 -3.38
N LYS A 137 -10.47 4.84 -3.70
CA LYS A 137 -11.77 5.26 -3.15
C LYS A 137 -11.83 5.11 -1.63
N ILE A 138 -11.37 3.96 -1.11
CA ILE A 138 -11.32 3.73 0.35
C ILE A 138 -10.39 4.74 1.01
N GLY A 139 -9.21 4.99 0.44
CA GLY A 139 -8.26 5.98 0.95
C GLY A 139 -8.83 7.39 1.02
N SER A 140 -9.55 7.83 -0.02
CA SER A 140 -10.23 9.14 -0.02
C SER A 140 -11.30 9.21 1.09
N ARG A 141 -12.06 8.13 1.31
CA ARG A 141 -13.05 8.04 2.41
C ARG A 141 -12.36 8.04 3.78
N VAL A 142 -11.22 7.34 3.92
CA VAL A 142 -10.42 7.38 5.17
C VAL A 142 -9.92 8.80 5.45
N LEU A 143 -9.42 9.50 4.45
CA LEU A 143 -9.00 10.90 4.61
C LEU A 143 -10.16 11.81 5.00
N SER A 144 -11.36 11.57 4.46
CA SER A 144 -12.56 12.32 4.83
C SER A 144 -12.93 12.13 6.30
N VAL A 145 -12.90 10.89 6.83
CA VAL A 145 -13.20 10.66 8.26
C VAL A 145 -12.05 11.14 9.17
N ILE A 146 -10.82 11.14 8.71
CA ILE A 146 -9.69 11.79 9.43
C ILE A 146 -9.94 13.30 9.52
N ALA A 147 -10.33 13.96 8.44
CA ALA A 147 -10.66 15.38 8.46
C ALA A 147 -11.80 15.69 9.45
N MET A 148 -12.85 14.86 9.45
CA MET A 148 -13.95 14.97 10.44
C MET A 148 -13.43 14.82 11.89
N SER A 149 -12.53 13.89 12.15
CA SER A 149 -11.95 13.71 13.48
C SER A 149 -11.08 14.87 13.95
N LEU A 150 -10.57 15.67 13.01
CA LEU A 150 -9.79 16.88 13.27
C LEU A 150 -10.64 18.16 13.30
N ASP A 151 -11.97 18.05 13.23
CA ASP A 151 -12.91 19.16 13.18
C ASP A 151 -12.67 20.14 12.00
N ILE A 152 -12.21 19.62 10.84
CA ILE A 152 -12.03 20.37 9.59
C ILE A 152 -12.96 19.86 8.49
N ASP A 153 -13.05 20.59 7.38
CA ASP A 153 -13.90 20.21 6.23
C ASP A 153 -13.55 18.78 5.77
N LYS A 154 -14.57 17.93 5.63
CA LYS A 154 -14.41 16.52 5.22
C LYS A 154 -13.73 16.34 3.86
N ASN A 155 -13.79 17.37 2.98
CA ASN A 155 -13.17 17.35 1.66
C ASN A 155 -11.77 18.02 1.65
N TYR A 156 -11.24 18.36 2.83
CA TYR A 156 -9.97 19.09 2.97
C TYR A 156 -8.82 18.45 2.18
N PHE A 157 -8.75 17.13 2.16
CA PHE A 157 -7.67 16.39 1.50
C PHE A 157 -7.94 16.06 0.02
N ASP A 158 -9.13 16.33 -0.52
CA ASP A 158 -9.51 15.92 -1.88
C ASP A 158 -8.55 16.44 -2.93
N SER A 159 -8.18 17.74 -2.85
CA SER A 159 -7.25 18.35 -3.79
C SER A 159 -5.81 17.82 -3.68
N TRP A 160 -5.44 17.24 -2.54
CA TRP A 160 -4.09 16.71 -2.29
C TRP A 160 -3.89 15.34 -2.96
N VAL A 161 -4.96 14.58 -3.10
CA VAL A 161 -4.93 13.20 -3.64
C VAL A 161 -5.46 13.11 -5.06
N GLN A 162 -6.12 14.15 -5.56
CA GLN A 162 -6.67 14.19 -6.91
C GLN A 162 -5.54 14.15 -7.95
N LYS A 163 -5.57 13.17 -8.85
CA LYS A 163 -4.58 13.00 -9.93
C LYS A 163 -3.12 12.92 -9.42
N GLY A 164 -2.96 12.49 -8.17
CA GLY A 164 -1.67 12.26 -7.56
C GLY A 164 -0.99 10.98 -8.07
N ASN A 165 0.26 10.79 -7.66
CA ASN A 165 1.04 9.60 -7.98
C ASN A 165 1.02 8.58 -6.81
N SER A 166 -0.17 8.26 -6.30
CA SER A 166 -0.31 7.19 -5.31
C SER A 166 0.18 5.85 -5.88
N LEU A 167 0.74 5.00 -5.04
CA LEU A 167 1.33 3.74 -5.45
C LEU A 167 0.63 2.57 -4.75
N LEU A 168 0.27 1.55 -5.53
CA LEU A 168 -0.05 0.22 -5.03
C LEU A 168 1.26 -0.59 -5.08
N ARG A 169 1.77 -0.97 -3.91
CA ARG A 169 2.99 -1.79 -3.79
C ARG A 169 2.60 -3.23 -3.42
N SER A 170 2.95 -4.17 -4.29
CA SER A 170 2.93 -5.59 -3.98
C SER A 170 4.33 -6.03 -3.59
N ILE A 171 4.48 -6.60 -2.38
CA ILE A 171 5.77 -6.97 -1.81
C ILE A 171 5.86 -8.49 -1.69
N HIS A 172 6.98 -9.05 -2.11
CA HIS A 172 7.35 -10.43 -1.86
C HIS A 172 8.55 -10.50 -0.92
N TYR A 173 8.40 -11.24 0.14
CA TYR A 173 9.44 -11.56 1.11
C TYR A 173 9.90 -13.00 0.92
N PRO A 174 10.96 -13.26 0.15
CA PRO A 174 11.45 -14.61 -0.03
C PRO A 174 11.93 -15.23 1.29
N PRO A 175 11.98 -16.56 1.41
CA PRO A 175 12.53 -17.21 2.57
C PRO A 175 13.96 -16.73 2.86
N VAL A 176 14.25 -16.42 4.12
CA VAL A 176 15.60 -16.09 4.62
C VAL A 176 16.06 -17.16 5.58
N GLU A 177 17.36 -17.48 5.55
CA GLU A 177 17.94 -18.44 6.48
C GLU A 177 17.81 -17.93 7.92
N SER A 178 17.36 -18.80 8.82
CA SER A 178 17.06 -18.45 10.22
C SER A 178 18.25 -17.93 11.03
N LYS A 179 19.48 -18.09 10.54
CA LYS A 179 20.72 -17.63 11.17
C LYS A 179 21.30 -16.38 10.50
N SER A 180 20.62 -15.80 9.51
CA SER A 180 21.10 -14.58 8.84
C SER A 180 20.79 -13.34 9.67
N ASN A 181 21.71 -12.37 9.69
CA ASN A 181 21.47 -11.02 10.23
C ASN A 181 20.69 -10.14 9.22
N LEU A 182 20.02 -10.79 8.27
CA LEU A 182 19.26 -10.12 7.21
C LEU A 182 17.82 -9.90 7.68
N HIS A 183 17.31 -8.71 7.50
CA HIS A 183 15.91 -8.38 7.79
C HIS A 183 15.07 -8.45 6.50
N ARG A 184 13.83 -8.93 6.62
CA ARG A 184 12.85 -8.85 5.54
C ARG A 184 12.48 -7.39 5.24
N ALA A 185 12.14 -6.65 6.30
CA ALA A 185 11.99 -5.21 6.31
C ALA A 185 12.43 -4.69 7.68
N ARG A 186 13.19 -3.59 7.70
CA ARG A 186 13.57 -2.91 8.94
C ARG A 186 12.47 -1.96 9.37
N ALA A 187 12.51 -1.55 10.65
CA ALA A 187 11.64 -0.51 11.16
C ALA A 187 11.85 0.78 10.36
N HIS A 188 10.78 1.39 9.91
CA HIS A 188 10.77 2.62 9.13
C HIS A 188 9.43 3.34 9.29
N GLU A 189 9.42 4.61 8.96
CA GLU A 189 8.21 5.41 8.81
C GLU A 189 7.87 5.55 7.33
N ASP A 190 6.58 5.54 7.01
CA ASP A 190 6.09 5.79 5.65
C ASP A 190 6.08 7.29 5.37
N ILE A 191 6.72 7.71 4.26
CA ILE A 191 6.79 9.13 3.84
C ILE A 191 5.64 9.41 2.88
N ASN A 192 4.42 9.41 3.37
CA ASN A 192 3.22 9.70 2.59
C ASN A 192 2.12 10.28 3.49
N LEU A 193 0.95 10.55 2.94
CA LEU A 193 -0.18 11.07 3.70
C LEU A 193 -0.84 9.98 4.55
N ILE A 194 -1.14 8.83 3.93
CA ILE A 194 -1.63 7.60 4.59
C ILE A 194 -1.16 6.37 3.82
N THR A 195 -1.02 5.26 4.52
CA THR A 195 -0.82 3.93 3.93
C THR A 195 -2.03 3.04 4.24
N LEU A 196 -2.61 2.44 3.20
CA LEU A 196 -3.60 1.38 3.33
C LEU A 196 -2.89 0.04 3.21
N LEU A 197 -2.73 -0.66 4.33
CA LEU A 197 -2.10 -1.96 4.37
C LEU A 197 -3.14 -3.08 4.31
N ILE A 198 -3.02 -3.95 3.31
CA ILE A 198 -3.73 -5.21 3.28
C ILE A 198 -2.83 -6.23 3.98
N GLY A 199 -3.32 -6.81 5.08
CA GLY A 199 -2.54 -7.72 5.89
C GLY A 199 -2.08 -8.97 5.13
N ALA A 200 -0.92 -9.49 5.49
CA ALA A 200 -0.43 -10.78 5.01
C ALA A 200 -1.13 -11.92 5.75
N GLU A 201 -1.10 -13.13 5.16
CA GLU A 201 -1.64 -14.34 5.80
C GLU A 201 -0.73 -14.85 6.94
N GLU A 202 0.55 -14.45 6.95
CA GLU A 202 1.54 -14.84 7.95
C GLU A 202 1.88 -13.67 8.88
N GLY A 203 2.17 -14.00 10.16
CA GLY A 203 2.61 -13.03 11.15
C GLY A 203 4.02 -12.50 10.91
N GLY A 204 4.42 -11.50 11.73
CA GLY A 204 5.78 -10.93 11.74
C GLY A 204 5.85 -9.44 11.44
N LEU A 205 4.72 -8.79 11.14
CA LEU A 205 4.64 -7.34 11.14
C LEU A 205 4.47 -6.84 12.58
N GLU A 206 5.32 -5.92 12.98
CA GLU A 206 5.28 -5.31 14.30
C GLU A 206 5.18 -3.78 14.15
N VAL A 207 4.45 -3.15 15.06
CA VAL A 207 4.36 -1.70 15.22
C VAL A 207 5.09 -1.35 16.51
N LEU A 208 6.04 -0.41 16.44
CA LEU A 208 6.88 0.04 17.54
C LEU A 208 6.34 1.32 18.19
#